data_f74d4e40bfcfdff47bc4730d09e106af
#
_entry.id   f74d4e40bfcfdff47bc4730d09e106af
#
_cell.length_a   1.000
_cell.length_b   1.000
_cell.length_c   1.000
_cell.angle_alpha   90.00
_cell.angle_beta   90.00
_cell.angle_gamma   90.00
#
_symmetry.space_group_name_H-M   'P 1'
#
loop_
_entity.id
_entity.type
_entity.pdbx_description
1 polymer ?
#
loop_
_entity_poly.entity_id
_entity_poly.type
_entity_poly.pdbx_seq_one_letter_code
_entity_poly.pdbx_strand_id
1 'polypeptide(L)'
;MRKAIILLFFGLLSCLSAWSQTENNPYLQCEDTCTHVHGIDLSHYQGQVFWETVGENTRMAYVYLKATEGGDRIDSFFERNIELAHRYGLKVGSYHFFRPKSDLRRQLENFKTQCLPGEQDLIPMIDVETTGGMPDEQFCDTLLTFLKMVEQAYRQKPLVYTFRNFYNMHLAGKLDDYQLMIAMYTDEEPVLCDERDITMWQYTGKGRIVGVNGYVDKSRFLGRHALREIRYRH
;
A
#
# COMPACT_ATOMS: atom_id res chain seq x y z
N MET A 1 -49.22 66.01 0.95
CA MET A 1 -48.29 65.41 -0.04
C MET A 1 -47.03 65.00 0.68
N ARG A 2 -46.88 63.69 0.96
CA ARG A 2 -45.69 63.09 1.60
C ARG A 2 -44.97 62.30 0.54
N LYS A 3 -43.75 62.69 0.19
CA LYS A 3 -42.87 61.94 -0.73
C LYS A 3 -42.20 60.83 0.05
N ALA A 4 -42.45 59.59 -0.39
CA ALA A 4 -41.74 58.41 0.08
C ALA A 4 -40.38 58.30 -0.61
N ILE A 5 -39.32 58.27 0.14
CA ILE A 5 -37.94 58.01 -0.33
C ILE A 5 -37.73 56.47 -0.25
N ILE A 6 -37.61 55.84 -1.41
CA ILE A 6 -37.23 54.41 -1.51
C ILE A 6 -35.69 54.36 -1.46
N LEU A 7 -35.15 53.85 -0.37
CA LEU A 7 -33.73 53.48 -0.25
C LEU A 7 -33.51 52.09 -0.85
N LEU A 8 -32.86 52.05 -2.00
CA LEU A 8 -32.35 50.79 -2.61
C LEU A 8 -31.06 50.41 -1.88
N PHE A 9 -31.14 49.38 -1.07
CA PHE A 9 -29.97 48.68 -0.56
C PHE A 9 -29.38 47.79 -1.65
N PHE A 10 -28.29 48.23 -2.25
CA PHE A 10 -27.42 47.36 -3.03
C PHE A 10 -26.59 46.51 -2.06
N GLY A 11 -27.02 45.28 -1.86
CA GLY A 11 -26.24 44.27 -1.21
C GLY A 11 -25.09 43.83 -2.12
N LEU A 12 -23.89 44.34 -1.85
CA LEU A 12 -22.66 43.74 -2.40
C LEU A 12 -22.49 42.34 -1.78
N LEU A 13 -22.92 41.33 -2.50
CA LEU A 13 -22.41 39.99 -2.26
C LEU A 13 -20.92 39.97 -2.65
N SER A 14 -20.06 40.16 -1.67
CA SER A 14 -18.66 39.76 -1.80
C SER A 14 -18.59 38.23 -1.83
N CYS A 15 -18.58 37.67 -3.02
CA CYS A 15 -18.04 36.33 -3.23
C CYS A 15 -16.58 36.39 -2.80
N LEU A 16 -16.33 36.08 -1.54
CA LEU A 16 -15.02 35.63 -1.11
C LEU A 16 -14.80 34.26 -1.78
N SER A 17 -14.20 34.31 -2.97
CA SER A 17 -13.54 33.16 -3.55
C SER A 17 -12.53 32.71 -2.53
N ALA A 18 -12.84 31.63 -1.86
CA ALA A 18 -11.86 30.83 -1.16
C ALA A 18 -10.90 30.24 -2.22
N TRP A 19 -10.01 31.06 -2.73
CA TRP A 19 -8.85 30.61 -3.47
C TRP A 19 -8.00 29.86 -2.46
N SER A 20 -8.02 28.57 -2.63
CA SER A 20 -7.35 27.62 -1.79
C SER A 20 -5.86 27.95 -1.74
N GLN A 21 -5.28 27.80 -0.58
CA GLN A 21 -3.82 27.85 -0.33
C GLN A 21 -3.08 26.68 -1.00
N THR A 22 -3.64 26.09 -2.07
CA THR A 22 -3.05 24.96 -2.80
C THR A 22 -1.97 25.40 -3.79
N GLU A 23 -1.89 26.68 -4.16
CA GLU A 23 -0.94 27.15 -5.21
C GLU A 23 0.54 27.09 -4.83
N ASN A 24 0.89 26.88 -3.56
CA ASN A 24 2.29 26.84 -3.11
C ASN A 24 2.66 25.57 -2.34
N ASN A 25 1.90 24.51 -2.44
CA ASN A 25 2.31 23.24 -1.86
C ASN A 25 3.22 22.51 -2.88
N PRO A 26 4.56 22.44 -2.66
CA PRO A 26 5.46 21.80 -3.61
C PRO A 26 5.19 20.31 -3.83
N TYR A 27 4.40 19.68 -2.95
CA TYR A 27 4.00 18.28 -3.03
C TYR A 27 2.83 18.03 -3.99
N LEU A 28 2.05 19.06 -4.31
CA LEU A 28 0.96 18.99 -5.28
C LEU A 28 1.43 19.18 -6.74
N GLN A 29 2.68 19.59 -6.93
CA GLN A 29 3.23 19.88 -8.27
C GLN A 29 4.02 18.72 -8.89
N CYS A 30 4.15 17.58 -8.19
CA CYS A 30 4.84 16.41 -8.75
C CYS A 30 3.89 15.60 -9.60
N GLU A 31 3.95 15.78 -10.91
CA GLU A 31 3.21 14.94 -11.86
C GLU A 31 3.66 13.47 -11.76
N ASP A 32 2.70 12.56 -11.81
CA ASP A 32 2.99 11.14 -11.98
C ASP A 32 3.37 10.88 -13.45
N THR A 33 4.67 10.75 -13.69
CA THR A 33 5.22 10.51 -15.03
C THR A 33 5.11 9.06 -15.48
N CYS A 34 4.53 8.17 -14.69
CA CYS A 34 4.32 6.77 -15.08
C CYS A 34 3.42 6.67 -16.30
N THR A 35 3.86 5.86 -17.28
CA THR A 35 3.08 5.58 -18.51
C THR A 35 2.25 4.31 -18.40
N HIS A 36 2.37 3.55 -17.33
CA HIS A 36 1.70 2.28 -17.07
C HIS A 36 0.82 2.36 -15.80
N VAL A 37 -0.11 1.44 -15.69
CA VAL A 37 -0.91 1.27 -14.48
C VAL A 37 -0.03 0.74 -13.36
N HIS A 38 -0.10 1.35 -12.19
CA HIS A 38 0.72 1.00 -11.04
C HIS A 38 -0.08 1.08 -9.73
N GLY A 39 0.53 0.64 -8.66
CA GLY A 39 0.10 0.85 -7.30
C GLY A 39 1.21 1.45 -6.45
N ILE A 40 0.88 1.76 -5.24
CA ILE A 40 1.80 2.28 -4.23
C ILE A 40 1.68 1.52 -2.92
N ASP A 41 2.75 1.61 -2.12
CA ASP A 41 2.76 1.10 -0.75
C ASP A 41 3.01 2.27 0.19
N LEU A 42 2.18 2.36 1.24
CA LEU A 42 2.20 3.48 2.19
C LEU A 42 2.21 3.00 3.64
N SER A 43 2.79 3.80 4.49
CA SER A 43 2.77 3.64 5.95
C SER A 43 2.73 5.02 6.63
N HIS A 44 2.86 5.05 7.94
CA HIS A 44 2.99 6.30 8.70
C HIS A 44 4.16 7.20 8.25
N TYR A 45 5.17 6.66 7.55
CA TYR A 45 6.31 7.43 7.06
C TYR A 45 5.93 8.51 6.05
N GLN A 46 4.85 8.31 5.27
CA GLN A 46 4.35 9.30 4.33
C GLN A 46 3.47 10.37 5.02
N GLY A 47 3.15 10.19 6.29
CA GLY A 47 2.31 11.12 7.05
C GLY A 47 0.91 11.29 6.44
N GLN A 48 0.47 12.53 6.34
CA GLN A 48 -0.85 12.83 5.80
C GLN A 48 -0.87 12.71 4.27
N VAL A 49 -1.79 11.90 3.77
CA VAL A 49 -2.08 11.71 2.35
C VAL A 49 -3.35 12.47 1.96
N PHE A 50 -3.32 13.14 0.82
CA PHE A 50 -4.46 13.82 0.20
C PHE A 50 -5.14 12.85 -0.77
N TRP A 51 -5.98 11.98 -0.22
CA TRP A 51 -6.57 10.85 -0.93
C TRP A 51 -7.48 11.23 -2.09
N GLU A 52 -8.17 12.39 -2.02
CA GLU A 52 -8.94 12.92 -3.13
C GLU A 52 -8.05 13.08 -4.38
N THR A 53 -6.90 13.72 -4.21
CA THR A 53 -5.94 13.92 -5.29
C THR A 53 -5.31 12.61 -5.77
N VAL A 54 -5.00 11.68 -4.85
CA VAL A 54 -4.48 10.35 -5.20
C VAL A 54 -5.51 9.56 -6.02
N GLY A 55 -6.80 9.63 -5.65
CA GLY A 55 -7.89 8.96 -6.34
C GLY A 55 -8.18 9.49 -7.75
N GLU A 56 -7.81 10.74 -8.05
CA GLU A 56 -7.90 11.32 -9.39
C GLU A 56 -6.85 10.75 -10.37
N ASN A 57 -5.81 10.09 -9.87
CA ASN A 57 -4.78 9.50 -10.73
C ASN A 57 -5.31 8.22 -11.42
N THR A 58 -5.70 8.36 -12.68
CA THR A 58 -6.27 7.28 -13.49
C THR A 58 -5.32 6.09 -13.73
N ARG A 59 -4.05 6.24 -13.45
CA ARG A 59 -3.04 5.16 -13.54
C ARG A 59 -2.82 4.42 -12.23
N MET A 60 -3.35 4.96 -11.12
CA MET A 60 -3.31 4.32 -9.81
C MET A 60 -4.41 3.26 -9.72
N ALA A 61 -4.02 1.99 -9.62
CA ALA A 61 -4.98 0.89 -9.58
C ALA A 61 -5.22 0.35 -8.18
N TYR A 62 -4.24 0.45 -7.30
CA TYR A 62 -4.29 -0.14 -5.97
C TYR A 62 -3.31 0.54 -5.01
N VAL A 63 -3.58 0.33 -3.73
CA VAL A 63 -2.66 0.70 -2.66
C VAL A 63 -2.55 -0.44 -1.65
N TYR A 64 -1.33 -0.73 -1.19
CA TYR A 64 -1.10 -1.51 0.01
C TYR A 64 -0.76 -0.59 1.17
N LEU A 65 -1.46 -0.76 2.29
CA LEU A 65 -1.29 0.05 3.50
C LEU A 65 -0.66 -0.78 4.61
N LYS A 66 0.38 -0.26 5.26
CA LYS A 66 0.91 -0.87 6.47
C LYS A 66 -0.18 -0.91 7.51
N ALA A 67 -0.55 -2.12 7.92
CA ALA A 67 -1.51 -2.31 9.01
C ALA A 67 -0.79 -2.49 10.34
N THR A 68 0.17 -3.42 10.36
CA THR A 68 0.84 -3.81 11.59
C THR A 68 2.28 -4.26 11.35
N GLU A 69 3.03 -4.41 12.45
CA GLU A 69 4.38 -4.95 12.49
C GLU A 69 4.58 -5.77 13.77
N GLY A 70 5.11 -6.98 13.65
CA GLY A 70 5.35 -7.83 14.80
C GLY A 70 4.08 -8.08 15.62
N GLY A 71 4.26 -8.38 16.92
CA GLY A 71 3.15 -8.80 17.78
C GLY A 71 2.34 -7.66 18.40
N ASP A 72 2.71 -6.39 18.21
CA ASP A 72 2.16 -5.29 19.01
C ASP A 72 2.14 -3.90 18.35
N ARG A 73 2.74 -3.74 17.18
CA ARG A 73 2.78 -2.44 16.51
C ARG A 73 1.64 -2.32 15.50
N ILE A 74 0.87 -1.24 15.61
CA ILE A 74 -0.16 -0.82 14.66
C ILE A 74 0.34 0.45 13.97
N ASP A 75 0.15 0.54 12.65
CA ASP A 75 0.48 1.77 11.93
C ASP A 75 -0.52 2.88 12.27
N SER A 76 -0.01 4.01 12.72
CA SER A 76 -0.82 5.11 13.25
C SER A 76 -1.71 5.81 12.22
N PHE A 77 -1.46 5.60 10.92
CA PHE A 77 -2.25 6.17 9.84
C PHE A 77 -3.17 5.14 9.15
N PHE A 78 -3.10 3.86 9.56
CA PHE A 78 -3.79 2.79 8.85
C PHE A 78 -5.31 3.02 8.76
N GLU A 79 -5.98 3.17 9.91
CA GLU A 79 -7.44 3.32 9.98
C GLU A 79 -7.94 4.50 9.12
N ARG A 80 -7.28 5.65 9.24
CA ARG A 80 -7.58 6.83 8.42
C ARG A 80 -7.35 6.57 6.93
N ASN A 81 -6.24 5.92 6.61
CA ASN A 81 -5.85 5.73 5.21
C ASN A 81 -6.73 4.71 4.50
N ILE A 82 -7.12 3.61 5.15
CA ILE A 82 -8.01 2.61 4.53
C ILE A 82 -9.39 3.19 4.24
N GLU A 83 -9.97 3.94 5.20
CA GLU A 83 -11.25 4.61 5.01
C GLU A 83 -11.23 5.59 3.84
N LEU A 84 -10.19 6.46 3.78
CA LEU A 84 -10.12 7.49 2.76
C LEU A 84 -9.73 6.92 1.39
N ALA A 85 -8.86 5.94 1.31
CA ALA A 85 -8.53 5.27 0.06
C ALA A 85 -9.77 4.65 -0.60
N HIS A 86 -10.60 3.96 0.17
CA HIS A 86 -11.88 3.44 -0.31
C HIS A 86 -12.85 4.54 -0.74
N ARG A 87 -12.98 5.59 0.08
CA ARG A 87 -13.86 6.73 -0.24
C ARG A 87 -13.55 7.34 -1.59
N TYR A 88 -12.28 7.40 -1.96
CA TYR A 88 -11.83 7.93 -3.25
C TYR A 88 -11.58 6.86 -4.32
N GLY A 89 -12.14 5.66 -4.14
CA GLY A 89 -12.28 4.64 -5.19
C GLY A 89 -11.08 3.75 -5.44
N LEU A 90 -10.05 3.80 -4.60
CA LEU A 90 -8.87 2.94 -4.74
C LEU A 90 -9.16 1.51 -4.26
N LYS A 91 -8.45 0.54 -4.85
CA LYS A 91 -8.44 -0.85 -4.39
C LYS A 91 -7.38 -1.00 -3.30
N VAL A 92 -7.80 -1.47 -2.12
CA VAL A 92 -6.95 -1.47 -0.93
C VAL A 92 -6.60 -2.89 -0.50
N GLY A 93 -5.33 -3.09 -0.18
CA GLY A 93 -4.82 -4.23 0.57
C GLY A 93 -4.07 -3.77 1.81
N SER A 94 -4.00 -4.66 2.79
CA SER A 94 -3.24 -4.42 4.02
C SER A 94 -1.98 -5.26 4.05
N TYR A 95 -0.88 -4.71 4.59
CA TYR A 95 0.30 -5.51 4.81
C TYR A 95 0.75 -5.55 6.27
N HIS A 96 1.40 -6.67 6.61
CA HIS A 96 2.02 -6.93 7.90
C HIS A 96 3.53 -7.05 7.74
N PHE A 97 4.28 -6.25 8.47
CA PHE A 97 5.74 -6.39 8.53
C PHE A 97 6.13 -7.54 9.47
N PHE A 98 6.63 -8.61 8.89
CA PHE A 98 6.95 -9.83 9.62
C PHE A 98 8.22 -9.68 10.47
N ARG A 99 8.13 -10.06 11.75
CA ARG A 99 9.25 -10.11 12.70
C ARG A 99 9.53 -11.54 13.11
N PRO A 100 10.55 -12.22 12.54
CA PRO A 100 10.78 -13.67 12.76
C PRO A 100 10.89 -14.10 14.20
N LYS A 101 11.46 -13.26 15.09
CA LYS A 101 11.63 -13.55 16.53
C LYS A 101 10.41 -13.23 17.39
N SER A 102 9.38 -12.62 16.85
CA SER A 102 8.14 -12.36 17.58
C SER A 102 7.24 -13.60 17.57
N ASP A 103 6.44 -13.78 18.62
CA ASP A 103 5.47 -14.86 18.68
C ASP A 103 4.49 -14.80 17.51
N LEU A 104 4.34 -15.90 16.77
CA LEU A 104 3.57 -15.95 15.53
C LEU A 104 2.07 -15.76 15.77
N ARG A 105 1.53 -16.25 16.88
CA ARG A 105 0.11 -16.07 17.22
C ARG A 105 -0.19 -14.61 17.53
N ARG A 106 0.70 -13.97 18.30
CA ARG A 106 0.57 -12.54 18.58
C ARG A 106 0.65 -11.70 17.30
N GLN A 107 1.56 -12.04 16.36
CA GLN A 107 1.62 -11.35 15.07
C GLN A 107 0.32 -11.51 14.28
N LEU A 108 -0.21 -12.74 14.20
CA LEU A 108 -1.47 -12.98 13.50
C LEU A 108 -2.64 -12.22 14.17
N GLU A 109 -2.76 -12.29 15.50
CA GLU A 109 -3.81 -11.57 16.19
C GLU A 109 -3.67 -10.04 16.03
N ASN A 110 -2.44 -9.50 16.12
CA ASN A 110 -2.18 -8.09 15.84
C ASN A 110 -2.64 -7.72 14.41
N PHE A 111 -2.27 -8.51 13.41
CA PHE A 111 -2.66 -8.26 12.02
C PHE A 111 -4.19 -8.31 11.82
N LYS A 112 -4.86 -9.28 12.40
CA LYS A 112 -6.32 -9.44 12.34
C LYS A 112 -7.09 -8.26 12.96
N THR A 113 -6.52 -7.52 13.90
CA THR A 113 -7.17 -6.34 14.49
C THR A 113 -7.36 -5.21 13.48
N GLN A 114 -6.52 -5.16 12.46
CA GLN A 114 -6.50 -4.10 11.46
C GLN A 114 -6.94 -4.58 10.07
N CYS A 115 -6.43 -5.71 9.62
CA CYS A 115 -6.75 -6.27 8.32
C CYS A 115 -8.08 -7.04 8.38
N LEU A 116 -9.19 -6.29 8.46
CA LEU A 116 -10.52 -6.87 8.51
C LEU A 116 -10.95 -7.36 7.12
N PRO A 117 -11.40 -8.63 6.96
CA PRO A 117 -11.79 -9.17 5.66
C PRO A 117 -12.79 -8.31 4.89
N GLY A 118 -13.76 -7.71 5.57
CA GLY A 118 -14.78 -6.84 4.95
C GLY A 118 -14.25 -5.52 4.38
N GLU A 119 -13.03 -5.15 4.71
CA GLU A 119 -12.37 -3.92 4.28
C GLU A 119 -11.25 -4.17 3.26
N GLN A 120 -11.05 -5.43 2.83
CA GLN A 120 -9.98 -5.76 1.89
C GLN A 120 -10.53 -5.94 0.47
N ASP A 121 -9.98 -5.19 -0.49
CA ASP A 121 -10.15 -5.49 -1.92
C ASP A 121 -9.10 -6.48 -2.41
N LEU A 122 -7.93 -6.49 -1.76
CA LEU A 122 -6.77 -7.30 -2.15
C LEU A 122 -6.41 -8.29 -1.06
N ILE A 123 -5.78 -9.41 -1.45
CA ILE A 123 -5.29 -10.40 -0.49
C ILE A 123 -4.29 -9.77 0.48
N PRO A 124 -4.25 -10.22 1.76
CA PRO A 124 -3.26 -9.76 2.72
C PRO A 124 -1.84 -9.91 2.18
N MET A 125 -0.96 -8.96 2.45
CA MET A 125 0.45 -9.05 2.08
C MET A 125 1.31 -9.22 3.34
N ILE A 126 2.28 -10.12 3.26
CA ILE A 126 3.31 -10.34 4.30
C ILE A 126 4.62 -9.81 3.78
N ASP A 127 5.13 -8.81 4.45
CA ASP A 127 6.38 -8.11 4.14
C ASP A 127 7.54 -8.75 4.91
N VAL A 128 8.51 -9.32 4.16
CA VAL A 128 9.58 -10.18 4.67
C VAL A 128 10.94 -9.64 4.25
N GLU A 129 11.62 -8.95 5.16
CA GLU A 129 12.87 -8.24 4.85
C GLU A 129 14.06 -8.64 5.74
N THR A 130 13.84 -9.45 6.75
CA THR A 130 14.87 -9.83 7.71
C THR A 130 14.69 -11.25 8.20
N THR A 131 15.79 -11.97 8.38
CA THR A 131 15.82 -13.27 9.09
C THR A 131 15.76 -13.09 10.60
N GLY A 132 15.89 -11.85 11.11
CA GLY A 132 16.06 -11.59 12.53
C GLY A 132 17.33 -12.19 13.13
N GLY A 133 18.29 -12.61 12.28
CA GLY A 133 19.49 -13.33 12.69
C GLY A 133 19.22 -14.80 13.08
N MET A 134 18.14 -15.39 12.58
CA MET A 134 17.93 -16.85 12.65
C MET A 134 18.72 -17.54 11.53
N PRO A 135 19.14 -18.80 11.73
CA PRO A 135 19.59 -19.67 10.65
C PRO A 135 18.49 -19.82 9.58
N ASP A 136 18.88 -19.93 8.31
CA ASP A 136 17.94 -19.93 7.18
C ASP A 136 16.86 -21.01 7.28
N GLU A 137 17.22 -22.22 7.66
CA GLU A 137 16.25 -23.31 7.83
C GLU A 137 15.18 -22.96 8.88
N GLN A 138 15.61 -22.52 10.06
CA GLN A 138 14.69 -22.10 11.12
C GLN A 138 13.83 -20.90 10.70
N PHE A 139 14.43 -19.94 10.03
CA PHE A 139 13.71 -18.79 9.50
C PHE A 139 12.63 -19.19 8.48
N CYS A 140 12.99 -20.05 7.50
CA CYS A 140 12.05 -20.53 6.50
C CYS A 140 10.88 -21.29 7.11
N ASP A 141 11.15 -22.20 8.07
CA ASP A 141 10.10 -22.94 8.77
C ASP A 141 9.17 -22.01 9.54
N THR A 142 9.74 -20.99 10.22
CA THR A 142 8.99 -19.99 10.96
C THR A 142 8.11 -19.17 10.02
N LEU A 143 8.66 -18.69 8.90
CA LEU A 143 7.91 -17.94 7.90
C LEU A 143 6.79 -18.78 7.29
N LEU A 144 7.08 -19.98 6.82
CA LEU A 144 6.07 -20.87 6.22
C LEU A 144 4.95 -21.23 7.19
N THR A 145 5.28 -21.40 8.48
CA THR A 145 4.29 -21.58 9.54
C THR A 145 3.39 -20.34 9.64
N PHE A 146 3.96 -19.15 9.65
CA PHE A 146 3.18 -17.91 9.73
C PHE A 146 2.30 -17.71 8.49
N LEU A 147 2.84 -17.93 7.28
CA LEU A 147 2.07 -17.82 6.03
C LEU A 147 0.87 -18.78 6.02
N LYS A 148 1.03 -20.02 6.50
CA LYS A 148 -0.08 -20.97 6.66
C LYS A 148 -1.12 -20.49 7.68
N MET A 149 -0.70 -19.90 8.79
CA MET A 149 -1.62 -19.32 9.77
C MET A 149 -2.43 -18.17 9.17
N VAL A 150 -1.80 -17.30 8.37
CA VAL A 150 -2.48 -16.22 7.65
C VAL A 150 -3.45 -16.81 6.61
N GLU A 151 -3.02 -17.79 5.81
CA GLU A 151 -3.89 -18.46 4.83
C GLU A 151 -5.13 -19.06 5.50
N GLN A 152 -4.99 -19.72 6.63
CA GLN A 152 -6.12 -20.28 7.39
C GLN A 152 -7.07 -19.19 7.90
N ALA A 153 -6.52 -18.09 8.41
CA ALA A 153 -7.32 -16.99 8.94
C ALA A 153 -8.12 -16.24 7.87
N TYR A 154 -7.51 -16.03 6.71
CA TYR A 154 -8.12 -15.28 5.60
C TYR A 154 -8.70 -16.16 4.49
N ARG A 155 -8.55 -17.49 4.59
CA ARG A 155 -8.99 -18.49 3.59
C ARG A 155 -8.43 -18.27 2.19
N GLN A 156 -7.33 -17.53 2.09
CA GLN A 156 -6.60 -17.24 0.86
C GLN A 156 -5.12 -17.12 1.19
N LYS A 157 -4.27 -17.57 0.26
CA LYS A 157 -2.82 -17.40 0.39
C LYS A 157 -2.47 -15.93 0.35
N PRO A 158 -1.65 -15.44 1.27
CA PRO A 158 -1.18 -14.06 1.21
C PRO A 158 -0.21 -13.84 0.05
N LEU A 159 -0.11 -12.60 -0.42
CA LEU A 159 0.99 -12.12 -1.23
C LEU A 159 2.24 -12.02 -0.34
N VAL A 160 3.39 -12.47 -0.83
CA VAL A 160 4.66 -12.31 -0.11
C VAL A 160 5.49 -11.23 -0.78
N TYR A 161 5.80 -10.18 -0.02
CA TYR A 161 6.71 -9.13 -0.45
C TYR A 161 8.10 -9.38 0.12
N THR A 162 9.13 -9.19 -0.71
CA THR A 162 10.52 -9.20 -0.28
C THR A 162 11.45 -8.56 -1.32
N PHE A 163 12.67 -8.22 -0.93
CA PHE A 163 13.72 -7.80 -1.86
C PHE A 163 14.27 -8.97 -2.65
N ARG A 164 14.57 -8.73 -3.95
CA ARG A 164 15.19 -9.74 -4.83
C ARG A 164 16.40 -10.44 -4.21
N ASN A 165 17.31 -9.66 -3.62
CA ASN A 165 18.52 -10.24 -3.03
C ASN A 165 18.20 -11.07 -1.80
N PHE A 166 17.25 -10.65 -0.98
CA PHE A 166 16.79 -11.40 0.18
C PHE A 166 16.13 -12.73 -0.24
N TYR A 167 15.28 -12.68 -1.26
CA TYR A 167 14.70 -13.89 -1.83
C TYR A 167 15.77 -14.88 -2.29
N ASN A 168 16.70 -14.43 -3.13
CA ASN A 168 17.75 -15.29 -3.69
C ASN A 168 18.67 -15.89 -2.62
N MET A 169 18.89 -15.17 -1.51
CA MET A 169 19.74 -15.68 -0.43
C MET A 169 19.02 -16.66 0.50
N HIS A 170 17.74 -16.43 0.79
CA HIS A 170 17.07 -17.09 1.90
C HIS A 170 15.79 -17.86 1.52
N LEU A 171 15.12 -17.50 0.42
CA LEU A 171 13.76 -17.97 0.12
C LEU A 171 13.62 -18.75 -1.19
N ALA A 172 14.66 -18.84 -2.01
CA ALA A 172 14.62 -19.56 -3.29
C ALA A 172 14.17 -21.03 -3.10
N GLY A 173 13.19 -21.46 -3.88
CA GLY A 173 12.61 -22.81 -3.80
C GLY A 173 11.80 -23.10 -2.53
N LYS A 174 11.42 -22.08 -1.73
CA LYS A 174 10.67 -22.26 -0.48
C LYS A 174 9.24 -21.73 -0.55
N LEU A 175 8.94 -20.85 -1.51
CA LEU A 175 7.66 -20.15 -1.59
C LEU A 175 6.82 -20.51 -2.81
N ASP A 176 6.99 -21.70 -3.38
CA ASP A 176 6.38 -22.13 -4.66
C ASP A 176 4.86 -21.95 -4.72
N ASP A 177 4.22 -22.02 -3.60
CA ASP A 177 2.77 -21.90 -3.46
C ASP A 177 2.23 -20.47 -3.35
N TYR A 178 3.10 -19.47 -3.18
CA TYR A 178 2.70 -18.11 -2.89
C TYR A 178 2.98 -17.16 -4.05
N GLN A 179 2.13 -16.19 -4.28
CA GLN A 179 2.39 -15.07 -5.19
C GLN A 179 3.47 -14.15 -4.60
N LEU A 180 4.32 -13.61 -5.48
CA LEU A 180 5.44 -12.76 -5.07
C LEU A 180 5.29 -11.33 -5.58
N MET A 181 5.54 -10.39 -4.68
CA MET A 181 5.89 -9.01 -5.00
C MET A 181 7.36 -8.80 -4.67
N ILE A 182 8.18 -8.59 -5.70
CA ILE A 182 9.64 -8.48 -5.56
C ILE A 182 10.08 -7.03 -5.70
N ALA A 183 10.80 -6.53 -4.69
CA ALA A 183 11.45 -5.23 -4.77
C ALA A 183 12.84 -5.34 -5.39
N MET A 184 13.06 -4.53 -6.42
CA MET A 184 14.36 -4.30 -7.05
C MET A 184 14.34 -2.93 -7.73
N TYR A 185 15.13 -2.00 -7.24
CA TYR A 185 15.13 -0.60 -7.69
C TYR A 185 16.12 -0.38 -8.83
N THR A 186 15.77 -0.87 -10.00
CA THR A 186 16.55 -0.80 -11.25
C THR A 186 15.60 -0.55 -12.42
N ASP A 187 16.16 -0.30 -13.61
CA ASP A 187 15.39 -0.14 -14.84
C ASP A 187 14.99 -1.47 -15.48
N GLU A 188 15.61 -2.58 -15.07
CA GLU A 188 15.34 -3.91 -15.59
C GLU A 188 14.43 -4.70 -14.66
N GLU A 189 13.57 -5.54 -15.25
CA GLU A 189 12.68 -6.43 -14.50
C GLU A 189 13.49 -7.45 -13.68
N PRO A 190 13.06 -7.76 -12.44
CA PRO A 190 13.76 -8.71 -11.60
C PRO A 190 13.69 -10.13 -12.16
N VAL A 191 14.82 -10.83 -12.11
CA VAL A 191 14.91 -12.26 -12.34
C VAL A 191 15.40 -12.91 -11.06
N LEU A 192 14.69 -13.97 -10.62
CA LEU A 192 15.05 -14.76 -9.45
C LEU A 192 16.01 -15.89 -9.83
N CYS A 193 16.84 -16.33 -8.89
CA CYS A 193 17.85 -17.34 -9.15
C CYS A 193 17.28 -18.73 -9.47
N ASP A 194 16.04 -19.01 -9.09
CA ASP A 194 15.27 -20.21 -9.39
C ASP A 194 14.30 -20.02 -10.57
N GLU A 195 14.44 -18.92 -11.32
CA GLU A 195 13.62 -18.57 -12.51
C GLU A 195 12.11 -18.52 -12.22
N ARG A 196 11.73 -18.40 -10.97
CA ARG A 196 10.34 -18.37 -10.57
C ARG A 196 9.62 -17.14 -11.09
N ASP A 197 8.36 -17.33 -11.47
CA ASP A 197 7.47 -16.26 -11.92
C ASP A 197 7.17 -15.25 -10.79
N ILE A 198 7.20 -13.97 -11.15
CA ILE A 198 7.00 -12.84 -10.25
C ILE A 198 5.69 -12.17 -10.61
N THR A 199 4.75 -12.11 -9.67
CA THR A 199 3.43 -11.50 -9.89
C THR A 199 3.53 -9.98 -9.99
N MET A 200 4.29 -9.37 -9.10
CA MET A 200 4.43 -7.92 -8.99
C MET A 200 5.87 -7.50 -8.75
N TRP A 201 6.21 -6.35 -9.26
CA TRP A 201 7.52 -5.73 -9.09
C TRP A 201 7.38 -4.34 -8.48
N GLN A 202 7.97 -4.16 -7.30
CA GLN A 202 8.20 -2.83 -6.72
C GLN A 202 9.51 -2.28 -7.30
N TYR A 203 9.38 -1.36 -8.26
CA TYR A 203 10.49 -0.92 -9.11
C TYR A 203 11.20 0.33 -8.60
N THR A 204 10.63 1.03 -7.63
CA THR A 204 11.26 2.21 -7.02
C THR A 204 10.74 2.48 -5.62
N GLY A 205 11.65 2.88 -4.71
CA GLY A 205 11.34 3.46 -3.42
C GLY A 205 11.46 5.00 -3.39
N LYS A 206 11.62 5.62 -4.58
CA LYS A 206 11.75 7.08 -4.73
C LYS A 206 10.72 7.66 -5.69
N GLY A 207 9.60 6.96 -5.86
CA GLY A 207 8.49 7.44 -6.65
C GLY A 207 7.89 8.72 -6.06
N ARG A 208 7.22 9.49 -6.90
CA ARG A 208 6.42 10.63 -6.46
C ARG A 208 5.06 10.54 -7.12
N ILE A 209 4.05 10.92 -6.37
CA ILE A 209 2.68 11.09 -6.86
C ILE A 209 2.08 12.35 -6.23
N VAL A 210 1.20 12.99 -6.96
CA VAL A 210 0.45 14.14 -6.44
C VAL A 210 -0.43 13.65 -5.29
N GLY A 211 -0.44 14.38 -4.19
CA GLY A 211 -1.22 14.04 -3.00
C GLY A 211 -0.48 13.29 -1.90
N VAL A 212 0.77 12.84 -2.15
CA VAL A 212 1.62 12.24 -1.10
C VAL A 212 2.86 13.06 -0.85
N ASN A 213 3.16 13.28 0.42
CA ASN A 213 4.37 13.99 0.82
C ASN A 213 5.59 13.06 0.76
N GLY A 214 6.66 13.50 0.09
CA GLY A 214 7.91 12.76 0.00
C GLY A 214 7.90 11.66 -1.05
N TYR A 215 8.64 10.60 -0.76
CA TYR A 215 8.79 9.45 -1.64
C TYR A 215 7.78 8.36 -1.31
N VAL A 216 7.37 7.63 -2.36
CA VAL A 216 6.51 6.45 -2.26
C VAL A 216 7.14 5.28 -3.01
N ASP A 217 6.90 4.11 -2.51
CA ASP A 217 7.17 2.87 -3.22
C ASP A 217 6.13 2.68 -4.32
N LYS A 218 6.60 2.46 -5.57
CA LYS A 218 5.71 2.17 -6.70
C LYS A 218 5.94 0.76 -7.19
N SER A 219 4.84 0.09 -7.51
CA SER A 219 4.83 -1.28 -8.00
C SER A 219 3.90 -1.47 -9.20
N ARG A 220 4.16 -2.51 -10.00
CA ARG A 220 3.33 -2.90 -11.14
C ARG A 220 3.27 -4.43 -11.26
N PHE A 221 2.30 -4.90 -12.00
CA PHE A 221 2.23 -6.30 -12.40
C PHE A 221 3.24 -6.60 -13.50
N LEU A 222 3.80 -7.81 -13.51
CA LEU A 222 4.71 -8.29 -14.54
C LEU A 222 4.01 -9.23 -15.52
N GLY A 223 4.52 -9.29 -16.74
CA GLY A 223 4.07 -10.22 -17.77
C GLY A 223 2.56 -10.17 -18.01
N ARG A 224 1.87 -11.29 -17.71
CA ARG A 224 0.40 -11.42 -17.89
C ARG A 224 -0.38 -11.22 -16.60
N HIS A 225 0.31 -10.99 -15.52
CA HIS A 225 -0.33 -10.80 -14.22
C HIS A 225 -1.17 -9.53 -14.18
N ALA A 226 -2.20 -9.57 -13.38
CA ALA A 226 -3.13 -8.46 -13.26
C ALA A 226 -3.82 -8.44 -11.90
N LEU A 227 -4.41 -7.30 -11.56
CA LEU A 227 -5.10 -7.04 -10.30
C LEU A 227 -6.10 -8.13 -9.89
N ARG A 228 -6.76 -8.80 -10.86
CA ARG A 228 -7.71 -9.88 -10.60
C ARG A 228 -7.12 -11.07 -9.83
N GLU A 229 -5.80 -11.28 -9.93
CA GLU A 229 -5.11 -12.43 -9.30
C GLU A 229 -4.85 -12.22 -7.82
N ILE A 230 -4.78 -10.96 -7.39
CA ILE A 230 -4.58 -10.59 -5.98
C ILE A 230 -5.85 -10.03 -5.33
N ARG A 231 -7.02 -10.17 -5.97
CA ARG A 231 -8.29 -9.78 -5.36
C ARG A 231 -8.62 -10.64 -4.15
N TYR A 232 -9.05 -9.99 -3.07
CA TYR A 232 -9.65 -10.69 -1.96
C TYR A 232 -11.03 -11.22 -2.35
N ARG A 233 -11.31 -12.48 -1.99
CA ARG A 233 -12.60 -13.14 -2.25
C ARG A 233 -13.34 -13.28 -0.93
N HIS A 234 -14.44 -12.57 -0.80
CA HIS A 234 -15.32 -12.62 0.37
C HIS A 234 -16.14 -13.92 0.43
#